data_a4304c62818b873f5112761a560d2ad5
#
_entry.id   a4304c62818b873f5112761a560d2ad5
#
_cell.length_a   1.000
_cell.length_b   1.000
_cell.length_c   1.000
_cell.angle_alpha   90.00
_cell.angle_beta   90.00
_cell.angle_gamma   90.00
#
_symmetry.space_group_name_H-M   'P 1'
#
loop_
_entity.id
_entity.type
_entity.pdbx_description
1 polymer ?
#
loop_
_entity_poly.entity_id
_entity_poly.type
_entity_poly.pdbx_seq_one_letter_code
_entity_poly.pdbx_strand_id
1 'polypeptide(L)'
;MSRYFLHLRDGTDELLDPEGSFFDDLEQLRAAVLAGARDVMANELKSAGTVDLRYRIDAEDENGDIVFSLPFADAVHIVPAH
;
A
#
# COMPACT_ATOMS: atom_id res chain seq x y z
N MET A 1 -10.46 -17.78 -5.14
CA MET A 1 -9.82 -16.96 -4.09
C MET A 1 -8.31 -17.17 -4.14
N SER A 2 -7.56 -16.10 -4.29
CA SER A 2 -6.10 -16.17 -4.40
C SER A 2 -5.46 -15.38 -3.28
N ARG A 3 -4.25 -15.79 -2.88
CA ARG A 3 -3.50 -15.12 -1.83
C ARG A 3 -2.52 -14.13 -2.43
N TYR A 4 -2.50 -12.93 -1.86
CA TYR A 4 -1.57 -11.87 -2.25
C TYR A 4 -0.89 -11.31 -1.02
N PHE A 5 0.31 -10.78 -1.23
CA PHE A 5 1.14 -10.20 -0.19
C PHE A 5 1.31 -8.71 -0.49
N LEU A 6 0.98 -7.88 0.49
CA LEU A 6 1.04 -6.42 0.32
C LEU A 6 2.29 -5.89 1.04
N HIS A 7 3.34 -5.63 0.27
CA HIS A 7 4.62 -5.17 0.79
C HIS A 7 4.72 -3.65 0.72
N LEU A 8 5.17 -3.05 1.81
CA LEU A 8 5.40 -1.61 1.89
C LEU A 8 6.87 -1.33 1.58
N ARG A 9 7.14 -0.49 0.58
CA ARG A 9 8.49 -0.18 0.12
C ARG A 9 8.66 1.30 -0.16
N ASP A 10 9.87 1.83 0.09
CA ASP A 10 10.21 3.20 -0.26
C ASP A 10 11.43 3.31 -1.20
N GLY A 11 11.89 2.19 -1.73
CA GLY A 11 13.08 2.12 -2.57
C GLY A 11 14.36 1.81 -1.81
N THR A 12 14.36 1.99 -0.49
CA THR A 12 15.50 1.71 0.40
C THR A 12 15.14 0.65 1.43
N ASP A 13 14.00 0.85 2.10
CA ASP A 13 13.51 -0.03 3.15
C ASP A 13 12.28 -0.78 2.68
N GLU A 14 12.03 -1.92 3.31
CA GLU A 14 10.88 -2.75 3.05
C GLU A 14 10.25 -3.20 4.36
N LEU A 15 8.92 -3.20 4.40
CA LEU A 15 8.16 -3.90 5.41
C LEU A 15 7.34 -4.96 4.69
N LEU A 16 7.75 -6.21 4.83
CA LEU A 16 7.15 -7.31 4.10
C LEU A 16 5.95 -7.88 4.86
N ASP A 17 4.93 -8.26 4.12
CA ASP A 17 3.76 -8.96 4.61
C ASP A 17 4.07 -10.47 4.60
N PRO A 18 4.27 -11.11 5.76
CA PRO A 18 4.74 -12.50 5.80
C PRO A 18 3.63 -13.53 5.55
N GLU A 19 2.39 -13.17 5.79
CA GLU A 19 1.27 -14.12 5.75
C GLU A 19 0.36 -13.94 4.54
N GLY A 20 0.25 -12.71 4.05
CA GLY A 20 -0.65 -12.38 2.96
C GLY A 20 -2.11 -12.43 3.37
N SER A 21 -2.97 -12.21 2.41
CA SER A 21 -4.42 -12.27 2.57
C SER A 21 -5.06 -12.80 1.30
N PHE A 22 -6.26 -13.34 1.44
CA PHE A 22 -6.99 -13.89 0.31
C PHE A 22 -7.98 -12.87 -0.23
N PHE A 23 -8.05 -12.77 -1.56
CA PHE A 23 -8.96 -11.88 -2.25
C PHE A 23 -9.68 -12.66 -3.35
N ASP A 24 -10.95 -12.33 -3.57
CA ASP A 24 -11.77 -13.03 -4.58
C ASP A 24 -11.40 -12.61 -6.00
N ASP A 25 -11.00 -11.36 -6.18
CA ASP A 25 -10.64 -10.83 -7.49
C ASP A 25 -9.67 -9.65 -7.35
N LEU A 26 -9.18 -9.14 -8.49
CA LEU A 26 -8.23 -8.03 -8.52
C LEU A 26 -8.87 -6.70 -8.07
N GLU A 27 -10.17 -6.55 -8.24
CA GLU A 27 -10.86 -5.34 -7.80
C GLU A 27 -10.87 -5.23 -6.28
N GLN A 28 -11.13 -6.33 -5.58
CA GLN A 28 -11.02 -6.38 -4.12
C GLN A 28 -9.58 -6.14 -3.66
N LEU A 29 -8.61 -6.69 -4.37
CA LEU A 29 -7.21 -6.47 -4.06
C LEU A 29 -6.85 -5.00 -4.17
N ARG A 30 -7.24 -4.32 -5.25
CA ARG A 30 -6.96 -2.90 -5.44
C ARG A 30 -7.60 -2.04 -4.37
N ALA A 31 -8.84 -2.33 -3.99
CA ALA A 31 -9.53 -1.62 -2.93
C ALA A 31 -8.80 -1.78 -1.58
N ALA A 32 -8.32 -2.98 -1.28
CA ALA A 32 -7.57 -3.24 -0.06
C ALA A 32 -6.22 -2.52 -0.04
N VAL A 33 -5.53 -2.48 -1.18
CA VAL A 33 -4.25 -1.76 -1.29
C VAL A 33 -4.45 -0.27 -1.07
N LEU A 34 -5.49 0.31 -1.68
CA LEU A 34 -5.81 1.72 -1.50
C LEU A 34 -6.14 2.05 -0.04
N ALA A 35 -6.99 1.25 0.58
CA ALA A 35 -7.34 1.43 2.00
C ALA A 35 -6.11 1.28 2.89
N GLY A 36 -5.26 0.29 2.62
CA GLY A 36 -4.04 0.06 3.38
C GLY A 36 -3.06 1.22 3.29
N ALA A 37 -2.87 1.79 2.09
CA ALA A 37 -2.01 2.96 1.92
C ALA A 37 -2.52 4.15 2.73
N ARG A 38 -3.82 4.40 2.69
CA ARG A 38 -4.44 5.49 3.46
C ARG A 38 -4.35 5.26 4.96
N ASP A 39 -4.51 4.02 5.42
CA ASP A 39 -4.37 3.67 6.84
C ASP A 39 -2.95 3.92 7.34
N VAL A 40 -1.94 3.53 6.58
CA VAL A 40 -0.54 3.77 6.94
C VAL A 40 -0.28 5.28 7.06
N MET A 41 -0.71 6.05 6.07
CA MET A 41 -0.53 7.50 6.09
C MET A 41 -1.28 8.16 7.24
N ALA A 42 -2.49 7.71 7.54
CA ALA A 42 -3.27 8.26 8.65
C ALA A 42 -2.59 8.00 10.00
N ASN A 43 -2.05 6.80 10.20
CA ASN A 43 -1.33 6.46 11.43
C ASN A 43 -0.04 7.25 11.57
N GLU A 44 0.73 7.42 10.51
CA GLU A 44 1.93 8.25 10.50
C GLU A 44 1.60 9.71 10.82
N LEU A 45 0.55 10.23 10.22
CA LEU A 45 0.12 11.60 10.45
C LEU A 45 -0.27 11.81 11.91
N LYS A 46 -0.97 10.87 12.51
CA LYS A 46 -1.39 10.95 13.92
C LYS A 46 -0.21 10.85 14.87
N SER A 47 0.74 9.95 14.60
CA SER A 47 1.83 9.65 15.53
C SER A 47 3.02 10.59 15.38
N ALA A 48 3.36 10.97 14.15
CA ALA A 48 4.57 11.73 13.84
C ALA A 48 4.30 13.05 13.12
N GLY A 49 3.07 13.30 12.71
CA GLY A 49 2.73 14.50 11.94
C GLY A 49 3.33 14.50 10.54
N THR A 50 3.70 13.33 10.03
CA THR A 50 4.42 13.18 8.77
C THR A 50 3.59 12.39 7.77
N VAL A 51 3.62 12.80 6.50
CA VAL A 51 3.13 12.02 5.39
C VAL A 51 4.31 11.81 4.45
N ASP A 52 4.72 10.55 4.26
CA ASP A 52 5.87 10.22 3.43
C ASP A 52 5.38 9.64 2.11
N LEU A 53 5.49 10.43 1.04
CA LEU A 53 5.01 10.02 -0.29
C LEU A 53 6.04 9.20 -1.08
N ARG A 54 7.18 8.86 -0.48
CA ARG A 54 8.18 8.00 -1.13
C ARG A 54 7.76 6.54 -1.10
N TYR A 55 6.83 6.17 -0.22
CA TYR A 55 6.37 4.80 -0.07
C TYR A 55 5.40 4.40 -1.18
N ARG A 56 5.36 3.09 -1.40
CA ARG A 56 4.36 2.44 -2.24
C ARG A 56 3.98 1.11 -1.61
N ILE A 57 2.83 0.57 -1.99
CA ILE A 57 2.47 -0.81 -1.69
C ILE A 57 2.59 -1.62 -2.98
N ASP A 58 3.37 -2.70 -2.92
CA ASP A 58 3.47 -3.68 -3.99
C ASP A 58 2.65 -4.91 -3.60
N ALA A 59 1.68 -5.28 -4.41
CA ALA A 59 0.90 -6.49 -4.23
C ALA A 59 1.52 -7.60 -5.08
N GLU A 60 2.01 -8.64 -4.42
CA GLU A 60 2.65 -9.78 -5.07
C GLU A 60 1.77 -11.02 -4.94
N ASP A 61 1.77 -11.85 -5.99
CA ASP A 61 1.10 -13.15 -5.93
C ASP A 61 1.98 -14.19 -5.24
N GLU A 62 1.54 -15.44 -5.20
CA GLU A 62 2.25 -16.51 -4.52
C GLU A 62 3.56 -16.89 -5.24
N ASN A 63 3.75 -16.48 -6.48
CA ASN A 63 4.97 -16.69 -7.23
C ASN A 63 5.99 -15.56 -7.03
N GLY A 64 5.63 -14.51 -6.30
CA GLY A 64 6.50 -13.37 -6.09
C GLY A 64 6.42 -12.33 -7.21
N ASP A 65 5.44 -12.45 -8.11
CA ASP A 65 5.25 -11.47 -9.19
C ASP A 65 4.38 -10.32 -8.69
N ILE A 66 4.82 -9.09 -8.98
CA ILE A 66 4.04 -7.90 -8.65
C ILE A 66 2.89 -7.79 -9.65
N VAL A 67 1.66 -7.88 -9.14
CA VAL A 67 0.45 -7.78 -9.96
C VAL A 67 -0.19 -6.40 -9.90
N PHE A 68 0.16 -5.61 -8.88
CA PHE A 68 -0.34 -4.25 -8.71
C PHE A 68 0.60 -3.48 -7.80
N SER A 69 0.84 -2.22 -8.12
CA SER A 69 1.67 -1.34 -7.30
C SER A 69 0.97 0.01 -7.17
N LEU A 70 0.88 0.53 -5.95
CA LEU A 70 0.24 1.81 -5.67
C LEU A 70 1.21 2.72 -4.92
N PRO A 71 1.76 3.75 -5.57
CA PRO A 71 2.49 4.79 -4.87
C PRO A 71 1.56 5.56 -3.92
N PHE A 72 2.06 5.94 -2.75
CA PHE A 72 1.26 6.70 -1.78
C PHE A 72 0.76 8.03 -2.36
N ALA A 73 1.54 8.64 -3.25
CA ALA A 73 1.12 9.88 -3.91
C ALA A 73 -0.16 9.71 -4.73
N ASP A 74 -0.43 8.49 -5.21
CA ASP A 74 -1.63 8.19 -6.00
C ASP A 74 -2.83 7.82 -5.13
N ALA A 75 -2.61 7.61 -3.82
CA ALA A 75 -3.68 7.24 -2.88
C ALA A 75 -4.36 8.45 -2.26
N VAL A 76 -3.81 9.65 -2.43
CA VAL A 76 -4.31 10.88 -1.79
C VAL A 76 -4.32 12.02 -2.80
N HIS A 77 -5.16 13.02 -2.51
CA HIS A 77 -5.16 14.29 -3.24
C HIS A 77 -4.84 15.38 -2.23
N ILE A 78 -3.75 16.10 -2.47
CA ILE A 78 -3.31 17.18 -1.59
C ILE A 78 -3.77 18.50 -2.17
N VAL A 79 -4.64 19.19 -1.41
CA VAL A 79 -5.14 20.50 -1.80
C VAL A 79 -4.29 21.54 -1.08
N PRO A 80 -3.53 22.37 -1.79
CA PRO A 80 -2.67 23.35 -1.14
C PRO A 80 -3.49 24.49 -0.52
N ALA A 81 -2.99 25.01 0.58
CA ALA A 81 -3.51 26.23 1.18
C ALA A 81 -3.01 27.47 0.40
N HIS A 82 -3.83 28.50 0.31
CA HIS A 82 -3.42 29.77 -0.30
C HIS A 82 -4.33 30.91 0.05
#